data_ae545b07e7601ee728e4b2820c6213d4
#
_entry.id   ae545b07e7601ee728e4b2820c6213d4
#
_cell.length_a   1.000
_cell.length_b   1.000
_cell.length_c   1.000
_cell.angle_alpha   90.00
_cell.angle_beta   90.00
_cell.angle_gamma   90.00
#
_symmetry.space_group_name_H-M   'P 1'
#
loop_
_entity.id
_entity.type
_entity.pdbx_description
1 polymer ?
#
loop_
_entity_poly.entity_id
_entity_poly.type
_entity_poly.pdbx_seq_one_letter_code
_entity_poly.pdbx_strand_id
1 'polypeptide(L)'
;AVTYPAVQAALIEASAEAFATRPSLNVPLGHMLLAGFKQHGATGEVIDGLDGSVTSYAKVFAAAAALTELIKKETSQPRIGIALPPGRGGLIANMAAVLAGKVPVNFNFTAGKEAVESAMRQSGIDRFLTADSFVRKVQTFPWPPTKQLMFLERIMPQMQPKIIKWLIALKLLPVPVLAKLLGLSSEGGDREAALLFTSGSSGEPKGVVLSH
;
A
#
# COMPACT_ATOMS: atom_id res chain seq x y z
N ALA A 1 -30.90 8.42 -36.21
CA ALA A 1 -31.00 7.71 -34.92
C ALA A 1 -29.58 7.43 -34.43
N VAL A 2 -29.27 7.79 -33.19
CA VAL A 2 -27.97 7.50 -32.57
C VAL A 2 -27.93 5.99 -32.31
N THR A 3 -26.93 5.31 -32.84
CA THR A 3 -26.76 3.86 -32.65
C THR A 3 -25.92 3.56 -31.41
N TYR A 4 -26.11 2.39 -30.79
CA TYR A 4 -25.32 1.95 -29.61
C TYR A 4 -23.81 2.01 -29.86
N PRO A 5 -23.25 1.53 -30.99
CA PRO A 5 -21.83 1.64 -31.28
C PRO A 5 -21.33 3.09 -31.35
N ALA A 6 -22.12 4.02 -31.89
CA ALA A 6 -21.74 5.43 -31.93
C ALA A 6 -21.68 6.08 -30.53
N VAL A 7 -22.63 5.72 -29.66
CA VAL A 7 -22.63 6.17 -28.27
C VAL A 7 -21.41 5.60 -27.52
N GLN A 8 -21.13 4.34 -27.73
CA GLN A 8 -19.98 3.68 -27.12
C GLN A 8 -18.64 4.32 -27.55
N ALA A 9 -18.48 4.58 -28.84
CA ALA A 9 -17.29 5.24 -29.37
C ALA A 9 -17.10 6.65 -28.76
N ALA A 10 -18.19 7.45 -28.74
CA ALA A 10 -18.16 8.79 -28.16
C ALA A 10 -17.83 8.79 -26.64
N LEU A 11 -18.35 7.80 -25.89
CA LEU A 11 -18.03 7.64 -24.48
C LEU A 11 -16.55 7.24 -24.24
N ILE A 12 -16.01 6.35 -25.09
CA ILE A 12 -14.59 5.96 -25.03
C ILE A 12 -13.72 7.18 -25.32
N GLU A 13 -14.01 7.93 -26.36
CA GLU A 13 -13.25 9.13 -26.73
C GLU A 13 -13.31 10.20 -25.63
N ALA A 14 -14.50 10.55 -25.13
CA ALA A 14 -14.67 11.51 -24.05
C ALA A 14 -13.99 11.06 -22.75
N SER A 15 -14.03 9.75 -22.44
CA SER A 15 -13.35 9.21 -21.26
C SER A 15 -11.82 9.25 -21.40
N ALA A 16 -11.30 8.97 -22.60
CA ALA A 16 -9.87 9.05 -22.89
C ALA A 16 -9.35 10.48 -22.79
N GLU A 17 -10.09 11.46 -23.34
CA GLU A 17 -9.75 12.87 -23.22
C GLU A 17 -9.81 13.36 -21.77
N ALA A 18 -10.89 13.04 -21.04
CA ALA A 18 -11.04 13.38 -19.64
C ALA A 18 -9.96 12.74 -18.76
N PHE A 19 -9.52 11.53 -19.10
CA PHE A 19 -8.42 10.85 -18.45
C PHE A 19 -7.09 11.56 -18.71
N ALA A 20 -6.76 11.81 -19.98
CA ALA A 20 -5.50 12.42 -20.40
C ALA A 20 -5.30 13.84 -19.83
N THR A 21 -6.39 14.58 -19.59
CA THR A 21 -6.35 15.96 -19.07
C THR A 21 -6.35 16.03 -17.54
N ARG A 22 -6.43 14.89 -16.82
CA ARG A 22 -6.42 14.90 -15.35
C ARG A 22 -5.04 15.29 -14.79
N PRO A 23 -4.94 16.39 -14.01
CA PRO A 23 -3.67 16.80 -13.43
C PRO A 23 -3.06 15.76 -12.48
N SER A 24 -3.91 14.91 -11.88
CA SER A 24 -3.51 13.88 -10.91
C SER A 24 -2.80 12.67 -11.53
N LEU A 25 -2.85 12.46 -12.86
CA LEU A 25 -2.23 11.30 -13.52
C LEU A 25 -0.71 11.20 -13.31
N ASN A 26 -0.06 12.33 -13.15
CA ASN A 26 1.39 12.37 -12.93
C ASN A 26 1.78 12.53 -11.45
N VAL A 27 0.78 12.56 -10.55
CA VAL A 27 1.03 12.74 -9.12
C VAL A 27 1.24 11.37 -8.46
N PRO A 28 2.40 11.15 -7.79
CA PRO A 28 2.64 9.89 -7.10
C PRO A 28 1.60 9.61 -6.02
N LEU A 29 1.23 8.35 -5.86
CA LEU A 29 0.21 7.90 -4.88
C LEU A 29 0.54 8.37 -3.44
N GLY A 30 1.83 8.41 -3.07
CA GLY A 30 2.23 8.92 -1.76
C GLY A 30 1.87 10.39 -1.52
N HIS A 31 1.98 11.23 -2.56
CA HIS A 31 1.55 12.64 -2.50
C HIS A 31 0.02 12.75 -2.41
N MET A 32 -0.71 11.91 -3.15
CA MET A 32 -2.17 11.88 -3.09
C MET A 32 -2.68 11.44 -1.72
N LEU A 33 -2.06 10.43 -1.11
CA LEU A 33 -2.37 10.00 0.26
C LEU A 33 -2.14 11.13 1.26
N LEU A 34 -1.03 11.86 1.15
CA LEU A 34 -0.70 12.96 2.05
C LEU A 34 -1.64 14.15 1.87
N ALA A 35 -1.97 14.50 0.63
CA ALA A 35 -2.93 15.56 0.33
C ALA A 35 -4.34 15.22 0.84
N GLY A 36 -4.80 13.99 0.55
CA GLY A 36 -6.08 13.48 1.05
C GLY A 36 -6.15 13.46 2.57
N PHE A 37 -5.08 13.07 3.24
CA PHE A 37 -4.98 13.16 4.70
C PHE A 37 -5.15 14.60 5.19
N LYS A 38 -4.45 15.56 4.60
CA LYS A 38 -4.54 16.98 4.99
C LYS A 38 -5.92 17.57 4.77
N GLN A 39 -6.62 17.13 3.74
CA GLN A 39 -7.97 17.61 3.43
C GLN A 39 -9.03 16.99 4.34
N HIS A 40 -8.91 15.70 4.69
CA HIS A 40 -9.99 14.95 5.32
C HIS A 40 -9.58 14.24 6.63
N GLY A 41 -8.29 14.12 6.92
CA GLY A 41 -7.79 13.19 7.93
C GLY A 41 -7.89 13.65 9.39
N ALA A 42 -8.10 14.93 9.64
CA ALA A 42 -8.03 15.45 11.02
C ALA A 42 -9.17 14.91 11.92
N THR A 43 -10.34 14.63 11.34
CA THR A 43 -11.54 14.16 12.03
C THR A 43 -11.97 12.75 11.62
N GLY A 44 -11.26 12.14 10.67
CA GLY A 44 -11.58 10.80 10.17
C GLY A 44 -11.26 9.70 11.18
N GLU A 45 -12.05 8.65 11.14
CA GLU A 45 -11.88 7.43 11.94
C GLU A 45 -11.74 6.21 11.04
N VAL A 46 -10.95 5.25 11.49
CA VAL A 46 -10.81 3.92 10.90
C VAL A 46 -11.40 2.92 11.86
N ILE A 47 -12.39 2.18 11.40
CA ILE A 47 -12.99 1.07 12.13
C ILE A 47 -12.34 -0.21 11.63
N ASP A 48 -11.71 -0.96 12.52
CA ASP A 48 -11.13 -2.26 12.18
C ASP A 48 -12.26 -3.32 12.11
N GLY A 49 -12.43 -3.90 10.92
CA GLY A 49 -13.45 -4.91 10.69
C GLY A 49 -13.20 -6.25 11.41
N LEU A 50 -12.00 -6.45 11.98
CA LEU A 50 -11.65 -7.69 12.69
C LEU A 50 -12.13 -7.70 14.13
N ASP A 51 -12.06 -6.55 14.81
CA ASP A 51 -12.35 -6.44 16.24
C ASP A 51 -13.30 -5.27 16.61
N GLY A 52 -13.73 -4.50 15.62
CA GLY A 52 -14.59 -3.32 15.81
C GLY A 52 -13.88 -2.12 16.45
N SER A 53 -12.58 -2.19 16.68
CA SER A 53 -11.85 -1.09 17.32
C SER A 53 -11.78 0.14 16.43
N VAL A 54 -11.96 1.32 17.05
CA VAL A 54 -11.92 2.62 16.37
C VAL A 54 -10.58 3.29 16.63
N THR A 55 -9.97 3.80 15.57
CA THR A 55 -8.71 4.53 15.63
C THR A 55 -8.79 5.77 14.76
N SER A 56 -8.31 6.92 15.24
CA SER A 56 -8.28 8.12 14.39
C SER A 56 -7.40 7.92 13.17
N TYR A 57 -7.84 8.43 12.03
CA TYR A 57 -7.07 8.37 10.78
C TYR A 57 -5.68 9.00 10.94
N ALA A 58 -5.56 10.06 11.76
CA ALA A 58 -4.28 10.68 12.11
C ALA A 58 -3.30 9.68 12.75
N LYS A 59 -3.78 8.83 13.67
CA LYS A 59 -2.92 7.78 14.28
C LYS A 59 -2.52 6.72 13.26
N VAL A 60 -3.44 6.30 12.39
CA VAL A 60 -3.16 5.33 11.32
C VAL A 60 -2.09 5.90 10.37
N PHE A 61 -2.25 7.14 9.93
CA PHE A 61 -1.31 7.80 9.03
C PHE A 61 0.06 8.02 9.70
N ALA A 62 0.09 8.45 10.97
CA ALA A 62 1.32 8.64 11.73
C ALA A 62 2.07 7.30 11.94
N ALA A 63 1.33 6.21 12.17
CA ALA A 63 1.89 4.87 12.27
C ALA A 63 2.52 4.42 10.94
N ALA A 64 1.84 4.65 9.82
CA ALA A 64 2.37 4.39 8.48
C ALA A 64 3.63 5.22 8.19
N ALA A 65 3.60 6.52 8.49
CA ALA A 65 4.74 7.41 8.32
C ALA A 65 5.95 6.98 9.19
N ALA A 66 5.72 6.58 10.43
CA ALA A 66 6.78 6.08 11.31
C ALA A 66 7.43 4.78 10.77
N LEU A 67 6.63 3.89 10.18
CA LEU A 67 7.10 2.62 9.62
C LEU A 67 7.93 2.81 8.34
N THR A 68 7.75 3.91 7.62
CA THR A 68 8.42 4.23 6.36
C THR A 68 9.95 4.17 6.46
N GLU A 69 10.53 4.75 7.51
CA GLU A 69 11.99 4.75 7.71
C GLU A 69 12.54 3.33 7.90
N LEU A 70 11.81 2.49 8.63
CA LEU A 70 12.20 1.11 8.85
C LEU A 70 12.15 0.32 7.54
N ILE A 71 11.07 0.47 6.75
CA ILE A 71 10.95 -0.18 5.44
C ILE A 71 12.13 0.18 4.54
N LYS A 72 12.48 1.48 4.46
CA LYS A 72 13.63 1.95 3.65
C LYS A 72 14.96 1.36 4.11
N LYS A 73 15.12 1.13 5.41
CA LYS A 73 16.32 0.52 6.00
C LYS A 73 16.41 -0.98 5.73
N GLU A 74 15.29 -1.68 5.82
CA GLU A 74 15.24 -3.15 5.76
C GLU A 74 15.34 -3.71 4.33
N THR A 75 14.94 -2.94 3.31
CA THR A 75 15.02 -3.39 1.92
C THR A 75 15.39 -2.28 0.95
N SER A 76 16.32 -2.60 0.05
CA SER A 76 16.63 -1.80 -1.14
C SER A 76 15.72 -2.16 -2.33
N GLN A 77 15.02 -3.30 -2.28
CA GLN A 77 14.15 -3.74 -3.37
C GLN A 77 13.02 -2.74 -3.61
N PRO A 78 12.57 -2.56 -4.85
CA PRO A 78 11.47 -1.65 -5.17
C PRO A 78 10.13 -2.11 -4.60
N ARG A 79 9.94 -3.41 -4.39
CA ARG A 79 8.71 -4.03 -3.94
C ARG A 79 8.84 -4.58 -2.52
N ILE A 80 7.73 -4.59 -1.78
CA ILE A 80 7.65 -5.20 -0.45
C ILE A 80 6.40 -6.06 -0.35
N GLY A 81 6.54 -7.27 0.20
CA GLY A 81 5.43 -8.18 0.41
C GLY A 81 4.57 -7.77 1.60
N ILE A 82 3.26 -7.95 1.47
CA ILE A 82 2.30 -7.77 2.55
C ILE A 82 1.45 -9.03 2.63
N ALA A 83 1.54 -9.73 3.75
CA ALA A 83 0.75 -10.92 4.06
C ALA A 83 0.07 -10.69 5.41
N LEU A 84 -1.05 -9.99 5.38
CA LEU A 84 -1.84 -9.59 6.55
C LEU A 84 -3.34 -9.80 6.26
N PRO A 85 -4.14 -10.05 7.28
CA PRO A 85 -5.60 -10.04 7.12
C PRO A 85 -6.10 -8.62 6.80
N PRO A 86 -7.28 -8.49 6.15
CA PRO A 86 -7.92 -7.20 5.99
C PRO A 86 -8.21 -6.58 7.36
N GLY A 87 -7.76 -5.34 7.58
CA GLY A 87 -7.88 -4.62 8.84
C GLY A 87 -6.86 -3.48 8.96
N ARG A 88 -6.83 -2.85 10.13
CA ARG A 88 -5.96 -1.70 10.41
C ARG A 88 -4.48 -1.98 10.14
N GLY A 89 -3.98 -3.17 10.50
CA GLY A 89 -2.60 -3.57 10.25
C GLY A 89 -2.25 -3.59 8.76
N GLY A 90 -3.13 -4.18 7.94
CA GLY A 90 -2.99 -4.21 6.48
C GLY A 90 -3.03 -2.82 5.87
N LEU A 91 -3.93 -1.95 6.34
CA LEU A 91 -4.00 -0.55 5.89
C LEU A 91 -2.70 0.21 6.20
N ILE A 92 -2.20 0.13 7.44
CA ILE A 92 -0.93 0.77 7.85
C ILE A 92 0.23 0.25 7.00
N ALA A 93 0.31 -1.06 6.75
CA ALA A 93 1.38 -1.67 5.95
C ALA A 93 1.38 -1.16 4.50
N ASN A 94 0.22 -1.13 3.85
CA ASN A 94 0.07 -0.62 2.48
C ASN A 94 0.42 0.88 2.40
N MET A 95 -0.11 1.70 3.30
CA MET A 95 0.22 3.12 3.35
C MET A 95 1.73 3.35 3.59
N ALA A 96 2.33 2.60 4.50
CA ALA A 96 3.75 2.71 4.80
C ALA A 96 4.64 2.32 3.62
N ALA A 97 4.28 1.27 2.87
CA ALA A 97 4.96 0.87 1.65
C ALA A 97 4.92 1.99 0.61
N VAL A 98 3.75 2.56 0.33
CA VAL A 98 3.57 3.67 -0.61
C VAL A 98 4.35 4.91 -0.16
N LEU A 99 4.27 5.30 1.12
CA LEU A 99 5.01 6.43 1.68
C LEU A 99 6.54 6.20 1.69
N ALA A 100 6.97 4.93 1.72
CA ALA A 100 8.38 4.57 1.58
C ALA A 100 8.88 4.63 0.12
N GLY A 101 8.00 4.90 -0.84
CA GLY A 101 8.30 4.82 -2.27
C GLY A 101 8.50 3.39 -2.75
N LYS A 102 7.91 2.42 -2.03
CA LYS A 102 7.91 1.00 -2.39
C LYS A 102 6.57 0.61 -3.00
N VAL A 103 6.60 -0.42 -3.81
CA VAL A 103 5.41 -1.03 -4.41
C VAL A 103 4.87 -2.10 -3.47
N PRO A 104 3.67 -1.94 -2.90
CA PRO A 104 3.05 -2.98 -2.09
C PRO A 104 2.63 -4.17 -2.95
N VAL A 105 2.98 -5.37 -2.50
CA VAL A 105 2.56 -6.63 -3.10
C VAL A 105 1.74 -7.39 -2.07
N ASN A 106 0.41 -7.34 -2.19
CA ASN A 106 -0.48 -8.04 -1.28
C ASN A 106 -0.66 -9.48 -1.70
N PHE A 107 -0.31 -10.41 -0.80
CA PHE A 107 -0.44 -11.85 -1.06
C PHE A 107 -1.79 -12.37 -0.59
N ASN A 108 -2.46 -13.08 -1.48
CA ASN A 108 -3.69 -13.80 -1.14
C ASN A 108 -3.34 -15.07 -0.36
N PHE A 109 -3.57 -15.05 0.94
CA PHE A 109 -3.31 -16.17 1.84
C PHE A 109 -4.32 -17.32 1.73
N THR A 110 -5.37 -17.17 0.92
CA THR A 110 -6.33 -18.24 0.60
C THR A 110 -5.99 -18.97 -0.72
N ALA A 111 -4.99 -18.47 -1.46
CA ALA A 111 -4.54 -19.13 -2.68
C ALA A 111 -3.72 -20.39 -2.37
N GLY A 112 -3.67 -21.30 -3.32
CA GLY A 112 -2.85 -22.52 -3.21
C GLY A 112 -1.36 -22.18 -3.06
N LYS A 113 -0.64 -23.06 -2.35
CA LYS A 113 0.78 -22.88 -2.03
C LYS A 113 1.63 -22.58 -3.26
N GLU A 114 1.47 -23.35 -4.33
CA GLU A 114 2.23 -23.18 -5.58
C GLU A 114 2.01 -21.83 -6.24
N ALA A 115 0.76 -21.33 -6.21
CA ALA A 115 0.42 -20.03 -6.73
C ALA A 115 1.09 -18.91 -5.91
N VAL A 116 1.10 -19.02 -4.58
CA VAL A 116 1.76 -18.05 -3.72
C VAL A 116 3.28 -18.06 -3.94
N GLU A 117 3.90 -19.23 -4.00
CA GLU A 117 5.34 -19.37 -4.29
C GLU A 117 5.71 -18.78 -5.65
N SER A 118 4.88 -19.01 -6.67
CA SER A 118 5.07 -18.39 -7.99
C SER A 118 4.97 -16.88 -7.93
N ALA A 119 3.97 -16.34 -7.25
CA ALA A 119 3.83 -14.88 -7.04
C ALA A 119 5.02 -14.29 -6.28
N MET A 120 5.55 -14.97 -5.27
CA MET A 120 6.75 -14.54 -4.54
C MET A 120 7.97 -14.48 -5.46
N ARG A 121 8.20 -15.49 -6.28
CA ARG A 121 9.31 -15.50 -7.26
C ARG A 121 9.19 -14.38 -8.28
N GLN A 122 8.00 -14.18 -8.84
CA GLN A 122 7.73 -13.13 -9.84
C GLN A 122 7.86 -11.71 -9.26
N SER A 123 7.53 -11.52 -7.99
CA SER A 123 7.55 -10.20 -7.36
C SER A 123 8.97 -9.71 -7.01
N GLY A 124 9.95 -10.58 -6.87
CA GLY A 124 11.34 -10.23 -6.53
C GLY A 124 11.51 -9.57 -5.16
N ILE A 125 10.63 -9.86 -4.22
CA ILE A 125 10.63 -9.28 -2.86
C ILE A 125 11.60 -10.03 -1.94
N ASP A 126 12.17 -9.32 -0.99
CA ASP A 126 13.08 -9.86 0.03
C ASP A 126 12.59 -9.60 1.46
N ARG A 127 11.56 -8.78 1.65
CA ARG A 127 10.94 -8.47 2.95
C ARG A 127 9.42 -8.52 2.88
N PHE A 128 8.82 -8.99 3.97
CA PHE A 128 7.38 -9.14 4.12
C PHE A 128 6.90 -8.47 5.41
N LEU A 129 5.91 -7.60 5.29
CA LEU A 129 5.14 -7.10 6.43
C LEU A 129 4.05 -8.11 6.78
N THR A 130 4.06 -8.56 8.01
CA THR A 130 3.10 -9.55 8.53
C THR A 130 2.87 -9.39 10.03
N ALA A 131 2.12 -10.29 10.64
CA ALA A 131 1.86 -10.37 12.07
C ALA A 131 2.17 -11.76 12.60
N ASP A 132 2.71 -11.85 13.81
CA ASP A 132 3.10 -13.11 14.45
C ASP A 132 1.89 -14.04 14.68
N SER A 133 0.77 -13.44 15.11
CA SER A 133 -0.52 -14.14 15.25
C SER A 133 -1.02 -14.68 13.92
N PHE A 134 -0.80 -13.95 12.83
CA PHE A 134 -1.25 -14.34 11.50
C PHE A 134 -0.39 -15.48 10.94
N VAL A 135 0.93 -15.43 11.10
CA VAL A 135 1.84 -16.52 10.70
C VAL A 135 1.46 -17.83 11.40
N ARG A 136 1.14 -17.77 12.70
CA ARG A 136 0.69 -18.95 13.45
C ARG A 136 -0.67 -19.48 13.02
N LYS A 137 -1.57 -18.59 12.59
CA LYS A 137 -2.93 -18.96 12.17
C LYS A 137 -2.97 -19.58 10.77
N VAL A 138 -2.13 -19.12 9.85
CA VAL A 138 -2.14 -19.53 8.43
C VAL A 138 -0.88 -20.34 8.12
N GLN A 139 -0.83 -21.56 8.68
CA GLN A 139 0.35 -22.45 8.54
C GLN A 139 0.51 -23.03 7.12
N THR A 140 -0.56 -23.07 6.35
CA THR A 140 -0.55 -23.56 4.95
C THR A 140 0.10 -22.55 3.99
N PHE A 141 0.26 -21.31 4.37
CA PHE A 141 0.93 -20.29 3.57
C PHE A 141 2.45 -20.60 3.53
N PRO A 142 3.10 -20.53 2.36
CA PRO A 142 4.53 -20.82 2.21
C PRO A 142 5.38 -19.68 2.76
N TRP A 143 5.39 -19.54 4.07
CA TRP A 143 6.13 -18.46 4.74
C TRP A 143 7.61 -18.48 4.38
N PRO A 144 8.18 -17.34 3.97
CA PRO A 144 9.62 -17.23 3.77
C PRO A 144 10.37 -17.33 5.11
N PRO A 145 11.71 -17.47 5.09
CA PRO A 145 12.51 -17.48 6.30
C PRO A 145 12.22 -16.30 7.22
N THR A 146 12.19 -16.55 8.53
CA THR A 146 11.83 -15.54 9.56
C THR A 146 12.62 -14.22 9.44
N LYS A 147 13.87 -14.29 8.97
CA LYS A 147 14.71 -13.09 8.73
C LYS A 147 14.14 -12.14 7.67
N GLN A 148 13.24 -12.60 6.83
CA GLN A 148 12.55 -11.81 5.81
C GLN A 148 11.22 -11.25 6.32
N LEU A 149 10.76 -11.69 7.50
CA LEU A 149 9.47 -11.29 8.07
C LEU A 149 9.63 -10.09 9.01
N MET A 150 8.85 -9.07 8.77
CA MET A 150 8.73 -7.87 9.59
C MET A 150 7.41 -7.94 10.35
N PHE A 151 7.46 -8.31 11.63
CA PHE A 151 6.27 -8.52 12.47
C PHE A 151 5.76 -7.19 13.05
N LEU A 152 4.62 -6.70 12.58
CA LEU A 152 4.06 -5.42 13.01
C LEU A 152 3.79 -5.39 14.52
N GLU A 153 3.35 -6.48 15.11
CA GLU A 153 3.08 -6.57 16.55
C GLU A 153 4.34 -6.32 17.41
N ARG A 154 5.53 -6.64 16.88
CA ARG A 154 6.80 -6.41 17.56
C ARG A 154 7.38 -5.02 17.25
N ILE A 155 7.12 -4.52 16.03
CA ILE A 155 7.66 -3.25 15.53
C ILE A 155 6.87 -2.06 16.10
N MET A 156 5.53 -2.11 16.07
CA MET A 156 4.70 -0.96 16.41
C MET A 156 4.87 -0.44 17.84
N PRO A 157 5.03 -1.29 18.89
CA PRO A 157 5.32 -0.79 20.23
C PRO A 157 6.62 0.01 20.32
N GLN A 158 7.65 -0.40 19.58
CA GLN A 158 8.95 0.30 19.55
C GLN A 158 8.90 1.61 18.76
N MET A 159 7.91 1.78 17.90
CA MET A 159 7.71 2.98 17.07
C MET A 159 6.92 4.09 17.78
N GLN A 160 6.41 3.87 19.00
CA GLN A 160 5.57 4.86 19.69
C GLN A 160 6.16 6.29 19.73
N PRO A 161 7.45 6.51 20.05
CA PRO A 161 8.04 7.85 20.03
C PRO A 161 8.01 8.49 18.63
N LYS A 162 8.23 7.69 17.58
CA LYS A 162 8.18 8.16 16.19
C LYS A 162 6.75 8.47 15.77
N ILE A 163 5.78 7.65 16.15
CA ILE A 163 4.35 7.89 15.90
C ILE A 163 3.92 9.23 16.51
N ILE A 164 4.33 9.51 17.75
CA ILE A 164 4.02 10.80 18.39
C ILE A 164 4.66 11.97 17.62
N LYS A 165 5.92 11.86 17.21
CA LYS A 165 6.57 12.87 16.37
C LYS A 165 5.80 13.11 15.07
N TRP A 166 5.36 12.05 14.39
CA TRP A 166 4.58 12.16 13.17
C TRP A 166 3.20 12.75 13.40
N LEU A 167 2.52 12.45 14.52
CA LEU A 167 1.25 13.10 14.87
C LEU A 167 1.41 14.62 14.98
N ILE A 168 2.48 15.08 15.63
CA ILE A 168 2.80 16.50 15.76
C ILE A 168 3.12 17.11 14.38
N ALA A 169 3.99 16.46 13.61
CA ALA A 169 4.38 16.92 12.28
C ALA A 169 3.18 17.01 11.34
N LEU A 170 2.33 15.99 11.30
CA LEU A 170 1.11 15.96 10.49
C LEU A 170 0.14 17.08 10.86
N LYS A 171 0.09 17.48 12.12
CA LYS A 171 -0.76 18.60 12.57
C LYS A 171 -0.18 19.97 12.17
N LEU A 172 1.12 20.16 12.32
CA LEU A 172 1.76 21.48 12.23
C LEU A 172 2.35 21.79 10.85
N LEU A 173 2.82 20.78 10.11
CA LEU A 173 3.59 21.04 8.89
C LEU A 173 2.72 20.99 7.62
N PRO A 174 3.00 21.82 6.62
CA PRO A 174 2.32 21.78 5.33
C PRO A 174 2.77 20.57 4.48
N VAL A 175 1.94 20.19 3.49
CA VAL A 175 2.16 19.03 2.61
C VAL A 175 3.57 19.00 1.98
N PRO A 176 4.13 20.09 1.42
CA PRO A 176 5.45 20.02 0.80
C PRO A 176 6.57 19.65 1.77
N VAL A 177 6.49 20.15 3.02
CA VAL A 177 7.47 19.84 4.07
C VAL A 177 7.35 18.38 4.50
N LEU A 178 6.13 17.88 4.70
CA LEU A 178 5.87 16.48 5.03
C LEU A 178 6.34 15.53 3.92
N ALA A 179 6.07 15.88 2.66
CA ALA A 179 6.53 15.12 1.51
C ALA A 179 8.06 15.02 1.48
N LYS A 180 8.76 16.13 1.74
CA LYS A 180 10.22 16.16 1.84
C LYS A 180 10.74 15.32 3.00
N LEU A 181 10.11 15.40 4.19
CA LEU A 181 10.49 14.59 5.36
C LEU A 181 10.29 13.09 5.12
N LEU A 182 9.23 12.71 4.40
CA LEU A 182 8.99 11.33 3.99
C LEU A 182 9.90 10.90 2.85
N GLY A 183 10.57 11.85 2.17
CA GLY A 183 11.38 11.57 0.99
C GLY A 183 10.54 11.02 -0.16
N LEU A 184 9.34 11.59 -0.37
CA LEU A 184 8.47 11.20 -1.47
C LEU A 184 9.07 11.65 -2.80
N SER A 185 9.08 10.76 -3.79
CA SER A 185 9.43 11.12 -5.16
C SER A 185 8.39 12.06 -5.74
N SER A 186 8.82 13.02 -6.55
CA SER A 186 7.91 13.84 -7.37
C SER A 186 7.51 13.18 -8.68
N GLU A 187 8.16 12.06 -9.02
CA GLU A 187 7.88 11.33 -10.25
C GLU A 187 6.77 10.29 -10.02
N GLY A 188 5.72 10.37 -10.80
CA GLY A 188 4.57 9.45 -10.81
C GLY A 188 4.34 8.92 -12.23
N GLY A 189 3.10 9.01 -12.72
CA GLY A 189 2.72 8.58 -14.07
C GLY A 189 2.90 7.07 -14.26
N ASP A 190 3.68 6.66 -15.24
CA ASP A 190 3.86 5.24 -15.63
C ASP A 190 4.68 4.41 -14.64
N ARG A 191 5.19 5.01 -13.55
CA ARG A 191 5.91 4.24 -12.53
C ARG A 191 4.98 3.29 -11.80
N GLU A 192 5.51 2.12 -11.47
CA GLU A 192 4.77 1.08 -10.73
C GLU A 192 4.33 1.60 -9.35
N ALA A 193 3.04 1.48 -9.05
CA ALA A 193 2.43 1.88 -7.78
C ALA A 193 1.93 0.69 -6.96
N ALA A 194 1.45 -0.36 -7.62
CA ALA A 194 1.06 -1.61 -6.98
C ALA A 194 1.25 -2.80 -7.92
N LEU A 195 1.53 -3.97 -7.34
CA LEU A 195 1.54 -5.24 -8.05
C LEU A 195 0.48 -6.16 -7.44
N LEU A 196 -0.46 -6.58 -8.27
CA LEU A 196 -1.54 -7.49 -7.89
C LEU A 196 -1.40 -8.80 -8.65
N PHE A 197 -1.64 -9.92 -7.98
CA PHE A 197 -1.68 -11.22 -8.61
C PHE A 197 -3.10 -11.69 -8.82
N THR A 198 -3.43 -12.10 -10.03
CA THR A 198 -4.72 -12.68 -10.39
C THR A 198 -4.59 -14.19 -10.52
N SER A 199 -5.69 -14.91 -10.24
CA SER A 199 -5.79 -16.34 -10.55
C SER A 199 -5.78 -16.51 -12.08
N GLY A 200 -4.63 -16.88 -12.64
CA GLY A 200 -4.53 -17.15 -14.07
C GLY A 200 -5.41 -18.37 -14.47
N SER A 201 -6.09 -18.29 -15.58
CA SER A 201 -6.87 -19.39 -16.16
C SER A 201 -5.99 -20.63 -16.51
N SER A 202 -4.68 -20.44 -16.61
CA SER A 202 -3.66 -21.46 -16.91
C SER A 202 -2.97 -22.06 -15.66
N GLY A 203 -3.44 -21.75 -14.44
CA GLY A 203 -2.90 -22.28 -13.20
C GLY A 203 -1.81 -21.42 -12.54
N GLU A 204 -0.98 -20.68 -13.31
CA GLU A 204 -0.02 -19.75 -12.73
C GLU A 204 -0.62 -18.35 -12.53
N PRO A 205 -0.39 -17.71 -11.37
CA PRO A 205 -0.83 -16.35 -11.15
C PRO A 205 -0.10 -15.38 -12.07
N LYS A 206 -0.84 -14.42 -12.61
CA LYS A 206 -0.29 -13.35 -13.44
C LYS A 206 -0.17 -12.06 -12.61
N GLY A 207 1.02 -11.50 -12.57
CA GLY A 207 1.27 -10.21 -11.96
C GLY A 207 0.74 -9.07 -12.85
N VAL A 208 -0.17 -8.28 -12.31
CA VAL A 208 -0.72 -7.07 -12.96
C VAL A 208 -0.07 -5.88 -12.29
N VAL A 209 0.72 -5.14 -13.06
CA VAL A 209 1.34 -3.89 -12.62
C VAL A 209 0.35 -2.76 -12.79
N LEU A 210 0.11 -2.01 -11.71
CA LEU A 210 -0.67 -0.78 -11.73
C LEU A 210 0.28 0.41 -11.56
N SER A 211 0.11 1.44 -12.38
CA SER A 211 0.87 2.69 -12.29
C SER A 211 0.22 3.72 -11.36
N HIS A 212 0.96 4.78 -11.08
CA HIS A 212 0.47 5.90 -10.27
C HIS A 212 -0.69 6.64 -10.88
#